data_1995291df6339a4df64e0e9d8c784ad9
#
_entry.id   1995291df6339a4df64e0e9d8c784ad9
#
_cell.length_a   1.000
_cell.length_b   1.000
_cell.length_c   1.000
_cell.angle_alpha   90.00
_cell.angle_beta   90.00
_cell.angle_gamma   90.00
#
_symmetry.space_group_name_H-M   'P 1'
#
loop_
_entity.id
_entity.type
_entity.pdbx_description
1 polymer ?
#
loop_
_entity_poly.entity_id
_entity_poly.type
_entity_poly.pdbx_seq_one_letter_code
_entity_poly.pdbx_strand_id
1 'polypeptide(L)'
;TETTSPSSTGVSAWWRALSIFLALVVLLGWALGASMYEQFKAQIHHLESKLVEIPQVREVAVLLDEAQVPAMLLTYDPKNQKLQVQRLNDVKEGREQALHVWALTPGDAPRMLGVLTNKYKTQQLDVPAQALEGAQSLAISVENKDRGPHEGKPRQPLLFKGWLVQKAI
;
A
#
# COMPACT_ATOMS: atom_id res chain seq x y z
N THR A 1 -27.40 63.19 -66.22
CA THR A 1 -26.40 62.65 -65.21
C THR A 1 -27.13 61.96 -64.10
N GLU A 2 -27.22 60.65 -64.27
CA GLU A 2 -27.79 59.74 -63.23
C GLU A 2 -26.71 59.39 -62.27
N THR A 3 -26.89 59.78 -61.00
CA THR A 3 -26.04 59.40 -59.93
C THR A 3 -26.60 58.07 -59.31
N THR A 4 -25.99 56.91 -59.62
CA THR A 4 -26.25 55.68 -58.99
C THR A 4 -25.58 55.65 -57.65
N SER A 5 -26.38 55.61 -56.58
CA SER A 5 -25.94 55.40 -55.23
C SER A 5 -25.56 53.89 -55.00
N PRO A 6 -24.42 53.60 -54.42
CA PRO A 6 -24.09 52.20 -54.09
C PRO A 6 -25.01 51.70 -53.00
N SER A 7 -25.78 50.64 -53.29
CA SER A 7 -26.55 49.87 -52.27
C SER A 7 -25.58 49.23 -51.36
N SER A 8 -25.49 49.62 -50.10
CA SER A 8 -24.77 48.96 -49.05
C SER A 8 -25.51 47.66 -48.75
N THR A 9 -25.00 46.53 -49.21
CA THR A 9 -25.41 45.21 -48.79
C THR A 9 -24.96 44.99 -47.34
N GLY A 10 -25.63 45.64 -46.41
CA GLY A 10 -25.44 45.40 -44.99
C GLY A 10 -25.96 44.01 -44.64
N VAL A 11 -25.06 43.15 -44.14
CA VAL A 11 -25.40 41.85 -43.60
C VAL A 11 -26.52 42.06 -42.56
N SER A 12 -27.66 41.37 -42.72
CA SER A 12 -28.82 41.45 -41.84
C SER A 12 -28.41 41.30 -40.37
N ALA A 13 -28.97 42.17 -39.51
CA ALA A 13 -28.73 42.13 -38.06
C ALA A 13 -28.94 40.72 -37.45
N TRP A 14 -29.86 39.94 -38.04
CA TRP A 14 -30.13 38.56 -37.71
C TRP A 14 -28.92 37.66 -37.91
N TRP A 15 -28.23 37.77 -39.02
CA TRP A 15 -27.03 37.00 -39.33
C TRP A 15 -25.86 37.35 -38.38
N ARG A 16 -25.75 38.60 -37.97
CA ARG A 16 -24.74 39.03 -36.96
C ARG A 16 -25.05 38.45 -35.61
N ALA A 17 -26.33 38.46 -35.17
CA ALA A 17 -26.77 37.87 -33.94
C ALA A 17 -26.55 36.35 -33.92
N LEU A 18 -26.85 35.65 -35.01
CA LEU A 18 -26.62 34.20 -35.16
C LEU A 18 -25.15 33.84 -35.09
N SER A 19 -24.28 34.63 -35.74
CA SER A 19 -22.84 34.41 -35.72
C SER A 19 -22.25 34.58 -34.30
N ILE A 20 -22.69 35.62 -33.59
CA ILE A 20 -22.26 35.84 -32.19
C ILE A 20 -22.74 34.73 -31.28
N PHE A 21 -23.97 34.27 -31.43
CA PHE A 21 -24.52 33.17 -30.67
C PHE A 21 -23.73 31.88 -30.92
N LEU A 22 -23.46 31.56 -32.18
CA LEU A 22 -22.68 30.38 -32.55
C LEU A 22 -21.24 30.42 -31.98
N ALA A 23 -20.61 31.62 -32.05
CA ALA A 23 -19.28 31.81 -31.47
C ALA A 23 -19.28 31.60 -29.95
N LEU A 24 -20.32 32.09 -29.25
CA LEU A 24 -20.47 31.84 -27.80
C LEU A 24 -20.68 30.37 -27.46
N VAL A 25 -21.49 29.65 -28.24
CA VAL A 25 -21.71 28.22 -28.06
C VAL A 25 -20.40 27.43 -28.23
N VAL A 26 -19.62 27.78 -29.27
CA VAL A 26 -18.32 27.12 -29.51
C VAL A 26 -17.35 27.41 -28.36
N LEU A 27 -17.26 28.65 -27.89
CA LEU A 27 -16.40 29.01 -26.77
C LEU A 27 -16.82 28.31 -25.47
N LEU A 28 -18.12 28.20 -25.20
CA LEU A 28 -18.64 27.51 -24.05
C LEU A 28 -18.33 26.00 -24.13
N GLY A 29 -18.54 25.39 -25.29
CA GLY A 29 -18.19 23.99 -25.52
C GLY A 29 -16.70 23.70 -25.33
N TRP A 30 -15.85 24.63 -25.78
CA TRP A 30 -14.40 24.51 -25.59
C TRP A 30 -13.98 24.62 -24.12
N ALA A 31 -14.58 25.57 -23.40
CA ALA A 31 -14.33 25.76 -21.97
C ALA A 31 -14.76 24.54 -21.15
N LEU A 32 -15.94 23.98 -21.44
CA LEU A 32 -16.44 22.75 -20.80
C LEU A 32 -15.56 21.54 -21.13
N GLY A 33 -15.15 21.38 -22.39
CA GLY A 33 -14.27 20.32 -22.83
C GLY A 33 -12.89 20.37 -22.15
N ALA A 34 -12.30 21.57 -22.06
CA ALA A 34 -11.04 21.77 -21.37
C ALA A 34 -11.15 21.44 -19.86
N SER A 35 -12.23 21.85 -19.22
CA SER A 35 -12.49 21.55 -17.81
C SER A 35 -12.64 20.06 -17.54
N MET A 36 -13.36 19.34 -18.41
CA MET A 36 -13.48 17.88 -18.29
C MET A 36 -12.14 17.17 -18.51
N TYR A 37 -11.35 17.63 -19.47
CA TYR A 37 -10.03 17.05 -19.74
C TYR A 37 -9.09 17.16 -18.53
N GLU A 38 -9.06 18.32 -17.87
CA GLU A 38 -8.26 18.50 -16.64
C GLU A 38 -8.74 17.61 -15.49
N GLN A 39 -10.05 17.41 -15.34
CA GLN A 39 -10.61 16.53 -14.33
C GLN A 39 -10.24 15.06 -14.57
N PHE A 40 -10.31 14.58 -15.82
CA PHE A 40 -9.88 13.22 -16.16
C PHE A 40 -8.38 13.02 -15.93
N LYS A 41 -7.57 13.98 -16.27
CA LYS A 41 -6.13 13.93 -16.05
C LYS A 41 -5.77 13.86 -14.56
N ALA A 42 -6.46 14.64 -13.73
CA ALA A 42 -6.30 14.61 -12.28
C ALA A 42 -6.71 13.26 -11.67
N GLN A 43 -7.78 12.62 -12.19
CA GLN A 43 -8.21 11.30 -11.75
C GLN A 43 -7.21 10.20 -12.14
N ILE A 44 -6.65 10.26 -13.35
CA ILE A 44 -5.63 9.30 -13.79
C ILE A 44 -4.39 9.40 -12.92
N HIS A 45 -3.87 10.58 -12.64
CA HIS A 45 -2.72 10.77 -11.75
C HIS A 45 -3.00 10.31 -10.32
N HIS A 46 -4.22 10.51 -9.83
CA HIS A 46 -4.60 10.03 -8.51
C HIS A 46 -4.69 8.50 -8.44
N LEU A 47 -5.15 7.83 -9.50
CA LEU A 47 -5.18 6.39 -9.60
C LEU A 47 -3.77 5.79 -9.78
N GLU A 48 -2.92 6.42 -10.58
CA GLU A 48 -1.52 6.01 -10.75
C GLU A 48 -0.74 6.12 -9.43
N SER A 49 -0.90 7.21 -8.68
CA SER A 49 -0.27 7.34 -7.36
C SER A 49 -0.75 6.28 -6.37
N LYS A 50 -2.03 5.92 -6.39
CA LYS A 50 -2.56 4.81 -5.58
C LYS A 50 -2.01 3.45 -6.01
N LEU A 51 -1.82 3.20 -7.31
CA LEU A 51 -1.22 1.96 -7.80
C LEU A 51 0.25 1.82 -7.39
N VAL A 52 0.99 2.94 -7.31
CA VAL A 52 2.36 2.95 -6.79
C VAL A 52 2.40 2.68 -5.28
N GLU A 53 1.33 3.02 -4.57
CA GLU A 53 1.19 2.86 -3.12
C GLU A 53 0.66 1.49 -2.69
N ILE A 54 0.20 0.65 -3.65
CA ILE A 54 -0.23 -0.73 -3.33
C ILE A 54 0.98 -1.50 -2.79
N PRO A 55 0.90 -2.01 -1.54
CA PRO A 55 1.96 -2.83 -0.96
C PRO A 55 2.24 -4.03 -1.86
N GLN A 56 3.45 -4.12 -2.39
CA GLN A 56 3.88 -5.29 -3.16
C GLN A 56 4.34 -6.37 -2.20
N VAL A 57 3.39 -7.14 -1.68
CA VAL A 57 3.70 -8.31 -0.86
C VAL A 57 4.49 -9.30 -1.71
N ARG A 58 5.76 -9.49 -1.37
CA ARG A 58 6.64 -10.47 -2.04
C ARG A 58 6.82 -11.74 -1.24
N GLU A 59 6.73 -11.65 0.06
CA GLU A 59 7.00 -12.77 0.95
C GLU A 59 5.84 -12.95 1.93
N VAL A 60 5.43 -14.17 2.10
CA VAL A 60 4.31 -14.55 2.97
C VAL A 60 4.73 -15.74 3.83
N ALA A 61 4.40 -15.70 5.11
CA ALA A 61 4.56 -16.82 6.00
C ALA A 61 3.28 -17.04 6.83
N VAL A 62 2.82 -18.26 6.90
CA VAL A 62 1.78 -18.68 7.85
C VAL A 62 2.47 -19.38 8.99
N LEU A 63 2.38 -18.84 10.19
CA LEU A 63 2.94 -19.46 11.37
C LEU A 63 1.91 -20.38 12.01
N LEU A 64 2.35 -21.60 12.24
CA LEU A 64 1.57 -22.66 12.88
C LEU A 64 1.98 -22.81 14.34
N ASP A 65 1.04 -23.18 15.18
CA ASP A 65 1.30 -23.60 16.56
C ASP A 65 1.78 -25.06 16.63
N GLU A 66 1.99 -25.57 17.83
CA GLU A 66 2.41 -26.96 18.07
C GLU A 66 1.39 -27.99 17.57
N ALA A 67 0.10 -27.61 17.51
CA ALA A 67 -0.98 -28.45 16.97
C ALA A 67 -1.14 -28.31 15.44
N GLN A 68 -0.23 -27.62 14.75
CA GLN A 68 -0.27 -27.32 13.32
C GLN A 68 -1.48 -26.47 12.89
N VAL A 69 -2.02 -25.67 13.82
CA VAL A 69 -3.12 -24.75 13.54
C VAL A 69 -2.55 -23.39 13.16
N PRO A 70 -3.02 -22.75 12.08
CA PRO A 70 -2.59 -21.41 11.71
C PRO A 70 -2.88 -20.39 12.83
N ALA A 71 -1.84 -19.79 13.36
CA ALA A 71 -1.92 -18.82 14.45
C ALA A 71 -1.71 -17.37 13.99
N MET A 72 -0.79 -17.16 13.06
CA MET A 72 -0.44 -15.83 12.54
C MET A 72 -0.11 -15.86 11.06
N LEU A 73 -0.47 -14.78 10.37
CA LEU A 73 -0.09 -14.52 8.99
C LEU A 73 0.88 -13.35 8.97
N LEU A 74 2.04 -13.55 8.37
CA LEU A 74 3.05 -12.53 8.14
C LEU A 74 3.16 -12.25 6.66
N THR A 75 3.15 -10.96 6.29
CA THR A 75 3.32 -10.50 4.92
C THR A 75 4.38 -9.42 4.88
N TYR A 76 5.37 -9.58 4.00
CA TYR A 76 6.45 -8.63 3.87
C TYR A 76 6.38 -7.86 2.55
N ASP A 77 6.48 -6.55 2.66
CA ASP A 77 6.61 -5.61 1.55
C ASP A 77 8.04 -5.06 1.50
N PRO A 78 8.90 -5.55 0.61
CA PRO A 78 10.28 -5.12 0.53
C PRO A 78 10.43 -3.68 0.02
N LYS A 79 9.46 -3.15 -0.72
CA LYS A 79 9.48 -1.78 -1.22
C LYS A 79 9.35 -0.77 -0.08
N ASN A 80 8.44 -1.03 0.83
CA ASN A 80 8.18 -0.18 1.98
C ASN A 80 8.92 -0.63 3.24
N GLN A 81 9.64 -1.76 3.19
CA GLN A 81 10.35 -2.38 4.32
C GLN A 81 9.44 -2.62 5.51
N LYS A 82 8.21 -3.05 5.23
CA LYS A 82 7.18 -3.29 6.24
C LYS A 82 6.84 -4.78 6.33
N LEU A 83 6.95 -5.32 7.53
CA LEU A 83 6.45 -6.64 7.89
C LEU A 83 5.12 -6.47 8.61
N GLN A 84 4.04 -6.88 7.98
CA GLN A 84 2.73 -6.90 8.60
C GLN A 84 2.49 -8.26 9.25
N VAL A 85 2.11 -8.25 10.50
CA VAL A 85 1.77 -9.43 11.29
C VAL A 85 0.30 -9.36 11.65
N GLN A 86 -0.46 -10.37 11.23
CA GLN A 86 -1.89 -10.50 11.51
C GLN A 86 -2.14 -11.75 12.37
N ARG A 87 -2.81 -11.58 13.50
CA ARG A 87 -3.26 -12.69 14.35
C ARG A 87 -4.49 -13.34 13.73
N LEU A 88 -4.44 -14.63 13.48
CA LEU A 88 -5.56 -15.42 12.94
C LEU A 88 -6.44 -15.97 14.06
N ASN A 89 -5.81 -16.35 15.19
CA ASN A 89 -6.47 -16.86 16.37
C ASN A 89 -6.16 -16.02 17.60
N ASP A 90 -6.92 -16.21 18.68
CA ASP A 90 -6.68 -15.56 19.96
C ASP A 90 -5.45 -16.18 20.64
N VAL A 91 -4.30 -15.60 20.34
CA VAL A 91 -3.06 -15.91 21.04
C VAL A 91 -3.06 -15.16 22.38
N LYS A 92 -3.21 -15.87 23.45
CA LYS A 92 -3.22 -15.31 24.81
C LYS A 92 -1.78 -15.15 25.31
N GLU A 93 -1.36 -13.91 25.47
CA GLU A 93 -0.10 -13.55 26.12
C GLU A 93 -0.37 -13.16 27.57
N GLY A 94 0.54 -13.51 28.46
CA GLY A 94 0.52 -12.99 29.82
C GLY A 94 0.79 -11.47 29.84
N ARG A 95 0.33 -10.76 30.86
CA ARG A 95 0.50 -9.30 30.97
C ARG A 95 1.97 -8.85 30.95
N GLU A 96 2.86 -9.70 31.42
CA GLU A 96 4.32 -9.49 31.49
C GLU A 96 5.10 -10.09 30.32
N GLN A 97 4.39 -10.63 29.32
CA GLN A 97 4.97 -11.28 28.16
C GLN A 97 4.83 -10.42 26.92
N ALA A 98 5.77 -10.56 25.99
CA ALA A 98 5.76 -9.96 24.66
C ALA A 98 6.13 -11.02 23.62
N LEU A 99 5.55 -10.91 22.45
CA LEU A 99 5.86 -11.77 21.31
C LEU A 99 7.00 -11.16 20.51
N HIS A 100 8.08 -11.89 20.37
CA HIS A 100 9.24 -11.50 19.58
C HIS A 100 9.24 -12.27 18.26
N VAL A 101 9.38 -11.52 17.15
CA VAL A 101 9.41 -12.06 15.80
C VAL A 101 10.85 -12.28 15.37
N TRP A 102 11.15 -13.44 14.82
CA TRP A 102 12.48 -13.90 14.44
C TRP A 102 12.51 -14.36 12.99
N ALA A 103 13.60 -14.03 12.29
CA ALA A 103 13.98 -14.66 11.03
C ALA A 103 14.96 -15.78 11.31
N LEU A 104 14.70 -16.95 10.73
CA LEU A 104 15.53 -18.15 10.88
C LEU A 104 16.22 -18.46 9.56
N THR A 105 17.55 -18.42 9.59
CA THR A 105 18.42 -18.80 8.47
C THR A 105 19.13 -20.12 8.84
N PRO A 106 19.16 -21.13 7.98
CA PRO A 106 19.90 -22.35 8.25
C PRO A 106 21.38 -22.07 8.49
N GLY A 107 21.89 -22.58 9.62
CA GLY A 107 23.30 -22.41 9.99
C GLY A 107 23.65 -21.10 10.71
N ASP A 108 22.75 -20.13 10.74
CA ASP A 108 22.95 -18.86 11.42
C ASP A 108 22.12 -18.74 12.71
N ALA A 109 22.50 -17.78 13.55
CA ALA A 109 21.70 -17.43 14.72
C ALA A 109 20.38 -16.74 14.29
N PRO A 110 19.28 -16.99 15.03
CA PRO A 110 18.04 -16.27 14.78
C PRO A 110 18.23 -14.75 14.82
N ARG A 111 17.64 -14.04 13.87
CA ARG A 111 17.67 -12.56 13.81
C ARG A 111 16.35 -11.99 14.29
N MET A 112 16.39 -11.10 15.26
CA MET A 112 15.18 -10.43 15.76
C MET A 112 14.69 -9.40 14.75
N LEU A 113 13.40 -9.48 14.38
CA LEU A 113 12.73 -8.55 13.47
C LEU A 113 11.94 -7.48 14.21
N GLY A 114 11.45 -7.78 15.40
CA GLY A 114 10.70 -6.85 16.21
C GLY A 114 9.86 -7.51 17.28
N VAL A 115 9.11 -6.67 18.00
CA VAL A 115 8.27 -7.06 19.13
C VAL A 115 6.81 -6.71 18.84
N LEU A 116 5.91 -7.66 19.09
CA LEU A 116 4.48 -7.44 18.94
C LEU A 116 3.86 -7.05 20.28
N THR A 117 2.95 -6.10 20.21
CA THR A 117 2.09 -5.74 21.34
C THR A 117 0.75 -6.44 21.24
N ASN A 118 0.19 -6.86 22.37
CA ASN A 118 -1.07 -7.61 22.40
C ASN A 118 -2.33 -6.77 22.10
N LYS A 119 -2.17 -5.46 21.88
CA LYS A 119 -3.29 -4.52 21.65
C LYS A 119 -3.98 -4.66 20.31
N TYR A 120 -3.27 -5.16 19.30
CA TYR A 120 -3.75 -5.07 17.91
C TYR A 120 -3.82 -6.45 17.26
N LYS A 121 -4.92 -6.67 16.52
CA LYS A 121 -5.08 -7.88 15.69
C LYS A 121 -4.09 -7.88 14.52
N THR A 122 -3.76 -6.71 14.02
CA THR A 122 -2.77 -6.50 12.95
C THR A 122 -1.78 -5.43 13.39
N GLN A 123 -0.49 -5.70 13.25
CA GLN A 123 0.60 -4.79 13.56
C GLN A 123 1.62 -4.77 12.43
N GLN A 124 2.22 -3.61 12.17
CA GLN A 124 3.31 -3.44 11.22
C GLN A 124 4.62 -3.20 11.99
N LEU A 125 5.67 -3.85 11.52
CA LEU A 125 7.04 -3.70 11.98
C LEU A 125 7.89 -3.14 10.84
N ASP A 126 8.81 -2.24 11.18
CA ASP A 126 9.84 -1.76 10.25
C ASP A 126 10.97 -2.79 10.19
N VAL A 127 11.09 -3.47 9.05
CA VAL A 127 12.04 -4.56 8.86
C VAL A 127 12.85 -4.29 7.59
N PRO A 128 14.15 -3.94 7.69
CA PRO A 128 14.98 -3.75 6.53
C PRO A 128 15.15 -5.06 5.75
N ALA A 129 15.28 -4.98 4.42
CA ALA A 129 15.37 -6.15 3.54
C ALA A 129 16.50 -7.10 3.95
N GLN A 130 17.63 -6.56 4.42
CA GLN A 130 18.78 -7.33 4.89
C GLN A 130 18.45 -8.23 6.09
N ALA A 131 17.45 -7.87 6.90
CA ALA A 131 17.05 -8.69 8.06
C ALA A 131 16.35 -9.98 7.65
N LEU A 132 15.77 -10.05 6.45
CA LEU A 132 15.13 -11.24 5.88
C LEU A 132 16.02 -11.97 4.86
N GLU A 133 17.18 -11.42 4.52
CA GLU A 133 18.07 -12.04 3.57
C GLU A 133 18.55 -13.42 4.03
N GLY A 134 18.34 -14.42 3.18
CA GLY A 134 18.66 -15.83 3.47
C GLY A 134 17.70 -16.51 4.47
N ALA A 135 16.70 -15.81 5.00
CA ALA A 135 15.72 -16.40 5.89
C ALA A 135 14.85 -17.42 5.13
N GLN A 136 14.72 -18.62 5.67
CA GLN A 136 13.85 -19.66 5.13
C GLN A 136 12.54 -19.79 5.91
N SER A 137 12.53 -19.37 7.17
CA SER A 137 11.34 -19.42 7.99
C SER A 137 11.29 -18.25 8.98
N LEU A 138 10.09 -17.91 9.39
CA LEU A 138 9.82 -16.97 10.46
C LEU A 138 9.30 -17.72 11.68
N ALA A 139 9.61 -17.19 12.85
CA ALA A 139 9.17 -17.78 14.10
C ALA A 139 8.83 -16.68 15.13
N ILE A 140 8.05 -17.07 16.14
CA ILE A 140 7.70 -16.19 17.24
C ILE A 140 7.99 -16.92 18.55
N SER A 141 8.68 -16.23 19.47
CA SER A 141 8.84 -16.64 20.85
C SER A 141 8.04 -15.72 21.78
N VAL A 142 7.65 -16.26 22.94
CA VAL A 142 7.05 -15.48 24.02
C VAL A 142 8.17 -15.16 25.01
N GLU A 143 8.50 -13.90 25.12
CA GLU A 143 9.56 -13.44 26.00
C GLU A 143 8.99 -12.59 27.16
N ASN A 144 9.69 -12.56 28.29
CA ASN A 144 9.32 -11.67 29.38
C ASN A 144 9.73 -10.22 29.03
N LYS A 145 8.84 -9.24 29.24
CA LYS A 145 9.08 -7.82 28.95
C LYS A 145 10.29 -7.26 29.71
N ASP A 146 10.48 -7.70 30.95
CA ASP A 146 11.55 -7.18 31.81
C ASP A 146 12.94 -7.73 31.47
N ARG A 147 12.99 -8.86 30.80
CA ARG A 147 14.23 -9.57 30.53
C ARG A 147 14.64 -9.62 29.09
N GLY A 148 13.90 -9.12 28.16
CA GLY A 148 14.20 -9.07 26.73
C GLY A 148 15.03 -10.25 26.16
N PRO A 149 15.23 -10.36 24.88
CA PRO A 149 16.11 -11.38 24.28
C PRO A 149 17.55 -11.12 24.74
N HIS A 150 18.25 -12.18 25.17
CA HIS A 150 19.65 -12.09 25.56
C HIS A 150 20.55 -12.30 24.35
N GLU A 151 21.44 -11.36 24.08
CA GLU A 151 22.42 -11.46 23.00
C GLU A 151 21.82 -11.80 21.62
N GLY A 152 20.61 -11.27 21.34
CA GLY A 152 19.95 -11.48 20.06
C GLY A 152 19.39 -12.88 19.81
N LYS A 153 19.28 -13.72 20.85
CA LYS A 153 18.70 -15.08 20.74
C LYS A 153 17.43 -15.21 21.57
N PRO A 154 16.43 -15.99 21.10
CA PRO A 154 15.25 -16.28 21.91
C PRO A 154 15.66 -17.07 23.16
N ARG A 155 15.17 -16.67 24.32
CA ARG A 155 15.37 -17.40 25.60
C ARG A 155 14.35 -18.51 25.79
N GLN A 156 13.15 -18.26 25.28
CA GLN A 156 12.03 -19.19 25.36
C GLN A 156 11.91 -20.00 24.06
N PRO A 157 11.30 -21.17 24.10
CA PRO A 157 11.06 -21.97 22.90
C PRO A 157 10.23 -21.16 21.88
N LEU A 158 10.46 -21.46 20.61
CA LEU A 158 9.69 -20.88 19.51
C LEU A 158 8.27 -21.45 19.54
N LEU A 159 7.28 -20.61 19.83
CA LEU A 159 5.89 -21.02 19.98
C LEU A 159 5.19 -21.22 18.63
N PHE A 160 5.53 -20.35 17.67
CA PHE A 160 4.98 -20.42 16.32
C PHE A 160 6.11 -20.42 15.31
N LYS A 161 5.97 -21.23 14.25
CA LYS A 161 6.94 -21.31 13.16
C LYS A 161 6.24 -21.51 11.82
N GLY A 162 6.77 -20.89 10.77
CA GLY A 162 6.27 -21.05 9.41
C GLY A 162 7.35 -20.76 8.37
N TRP A 163 7.22 -21.41 7.22
CA TRP A 163 8.11 -21.19 6.08
C TRP A 163 7.82 -19.87 5.40
N LEU A 164 8.87 -19.19 5.00
CA LEU A 164 8.78 -17.97 4.21
C LEU A 164 8.64 -18.36 2.74
N VAL A 165 7.50 -18.02 2.15
CA VAL A 165 7.20 -18.30 0.75
C VAL A 165 7.35 -17.01 -0.05
N GLN A 166 8.24 -17.01 -1.03
CA GLN A 166 8.38 -15.90 -1.96
C GLN A 166 7.37 -16.05 -3.08
N LYS A 167 6.61 -14.98 -3.33
CA LYS A 167 5.73 -14.93 -4.49
C LYS A 167 6.58 -14.70 -5.73
N ALA A 168 6.59 -15.68 -6.64
CA ALA A 168 7.11 -15.48 -7.99
C ALA A 168 6.26 -14.40 -8.70
N ILE A 169 6.90 -13.39 -9.23
CA ILE A 169 6.28 -12.32 -10.05
C ILE A 169 6.46 -12.68 -11.51
#